data_406f60ba8f8b5be4ab7bd01967d81735
#
_entry.id   406f60ba8f8b5be4ab7bd01967d81735
#
_cell.length_a   1.000
_cell.length_b   1.000
_cell.length_c   1.000
_cell.angle_alpha   90.00
_cell.angle_beta   90.00
_cell.angle_gamma   90.00
#
_symmetry.space_group_name_H-M   'P 1'
#
loop_
_entity.id
_entity.type
_entity.pdbx_description
1 polymer ?
#
loop_
_entity_poly.entity_id
_entity_poly.type
_entity_poly.pdbx_seq_one_letter_code
_entity_poly.pdbx_strand_id
1 'polypeptide(L)'
;MTEIYNKVALVGLGLIASSISHAIRRGELANEIVGYSRSNETREKAKALGICDQIYDNPKNAVKHADLVILCVPVGAMSDVVKEISSEMKIGSTLTDVGSTKRAVIDEVMPYVSDEVLFIPGHPIAGTEQSGPEAGFAELFDNRWCLLTPENVKNHELVRLEKLKTLWSSMGANVEVMDPDHHDLVLAVTSHAPHLIAYTLSLIHISEPTRRRGISYWGLW
;
A
#
# COMPACT_ATOMS: atom_id res chain seq x y z
N MET A 1 -24.23 -2.24 -5.41
CA MET A 1 -23.28 -1.45 -6.23
C MET A 1 -22.76 -2.36 -7.33
N THR A 2 -22.32 -1.83 -8.46
CA THR A 2 -21.84 -2.68 -9.57
C THR A 2 -20.40 -3.08 -9.25
N GLU A 3 -20.08 -4.36 -9.37
CA GLU A 3 -18.73 -4.90 -9.36
C GLU A 3 -17.78 -4.08 -10.25
N ILE A 4 -16.62 -3.72 -9.70
CA ILE A 4 -15.61 -2.94 -10.42
C ILE A 4 -14.59 -3.86 -11.09
N TYR A 5 -14.12 -4.89 -10.38
CA TYR A 5 -13.15 -5.87 -10.88
C TYR A 5 -13.70 -7.28 -10.74
N ASN A 6 -13.43 -8.15 -11.73
CA ASN A 6 -13.79 -9.55 -11.57
C ASN A 6 -12.82 -10.25 -10.58
N LYS A 7 -11.50 -10.05 -10.75
CA LYS A 7 -10.49 -10.67 -9.90
C LYS A 7 -9.42 -9.66 -9.46
N VAL A 8 -9.20 -9.57 -8.14
CA VAL A 8 -8.16 -8.74 -7.52
C VAL A 8 -7.12 -9.63 -6.85
N ALA A 9 -5.84 -9.43 -7.14
CA ALA A 9 -4.73 -10.11 -6.51
C ALA A 9 -3.99 -9.17 -5.53
N LEU A 10 -3.89 -9.59 -4.27
CA LEU A 10 -3.14 -8.89 -3.21
C LEU A 10 -1.79 -9.58 -3.01
N VAL A 11 -0.72 -8.89 -3.36
CA VAL A 11 0.65 -9.41 -3.25
C VAL A 11 1.32 -8.85 -2.01
N GLY A 12 1.40 -9.67 -0.97
CA GLY A 12 1.73 -9.27 0.40
C GLY A 12 0.46 -9.11 1.25
N LEU A 13 0.35 -9.92 2.33
CA LEU A 13 -0.86 -9.99 3.16
C LEU A 13 -0.59 -9.41 4.56
N GLY A 14 -0.34 -8.08 4.61
CA GLY A 14 -0.23 -7.33 5.86
C GLY A 14 -1.47 -6.49 6.15
N LEU A 15 -1.36 -5.52 7.06
CA LEU A 15 -2.40 -4.56 7.44
C LEU A 15 -3.13 -3.94 6.24
N ILE A 16 -2.38 -3.38 5.29
CA ILE A 16 -2.97 -2.66 4.15
C ILE A 16 -3.74 -3.61 3.23
N ALA A 17 -3.15 -4.76 2.88
CA ALA A 17 -3.81 -5.75 2.03
C ALA A 17 -5.08 -6.29 2.68
N SER A 18 -5.06 -6.61 3.98
CA SER A 18 -6.23 -7.07 4.72
C SER A 18 -7.33 -6.01 4.75
N SER A 19 -6.96 -4.75 4.98
CA SER A 19 -7.90 -3.63 4.98
C SER A 19 -8.51 -3.40 3.59
N ILE A 20 -7.71 -3.51 2.51
CA ILE A 20 -8.22 -3.46 1.13
C ILE A 20 -9.23 -4.58 0.90
N SER A 21 -8.91 -5.80 1.31
CA SER A 21 -9.82 -6.93 1.17
C SER A 21 -11.13 -6.70 1.91
N HIS A 22 -11.09 -6.27 3.17
CA HIS A 22 -12.29 -5.96 3.95
C HIS A 22 -13.12 -4.84 3.32
N ALA A 23 -12.48 -3.78 2.81
CA ALA A 23 -13.16 -2.68 2.16
C ALA A 23 -13.80 -3.10 0.83
N ILE A 24 -13.11 -3.92 0.01
CA ILE A 24 -13.66 -4.49 -1.23
C ILE A 24 -14.88 -5.36 -0.92
N ARG A 25 -14.82 -6.22 0.11
CA ARG A 25 -15.95 -7.07 0.52
C ARG A 25 -17.12 -6.25 1.05
N ARG A 26 -16.87 -5.23 1.89
CA ARG A 26 -17.88 -4.31 2.39
C ARG A 26 -18.67 -3.64 1.26
N GLY A 27 -17.99 -3.29 0.17
CA GLY A 27 -18.58 -2.61 -0.98
C GLY A 27 -19.03 -3.52 -2.12
N GLU A 28 -18.78 -4.83 -2.04
CA GLU A 28 -19.03 -5.80 -3.13
C GLU A 28 -18.34 -5.37 -4.43
N LEU A 29 -17.07 -4.90 -4.34
CA LEU A 29 -16.37 -4.23 -5.43
C LEU A 29 -15.62 -5.20 -6.35
N ALA A 30 -15.44 -6.47 -5.95
CA ALA A 30 -14.84 -7.52 -6.77
C ALA A 30 -15.51 -8.87 -6.50
N ASN A 31 -15.53 -9.74 -7.52
CA ASN A 31 -16.07 -11.11 -7.40
C ASN A 31 -15.10 -12.05 -6.69
N GLU A 32 -13.82 -11.93 -6.96
CA GLU A 32 -12.78 -12.81 -6.41
C GLU A 32 -11.61 -11.97 -5.87
N ILE A 33 -11.21 -12.25 -4.64
CA ILE A 33 -10.00 -11.69 -4.05
C ILE A 33 -9.04 -12.84 -3.78
N VAL A 34 -7.86 -12.80 -4.39
CA VAL A 34 -6.80 -13.77 -4.15
C VAL A 34 -5.59 -13.11 -3.51
N GLY A 35 -4.79 -13.89 -2.81
CA GLY A 35 -3.65 -13.34 -2.08
C GLY A 35 -2.40 -14.19 -2.19
N TYR A 36 -1.26 -13.53 -1.99
CA TYR A 36 0.04 -14.18 -1.84
C TYR A 36 0.80 -13.58 -0.67
N SER A 37 1.47 -14.41 0.09
CA SER A 37 2.50 -14.00 1.03
C SER A 37 3.63 -15.03 1.06
N ARG A 38 4.87 -14.54 1.17
CA ARG A 38 6.05 -15.39 1.30
C ARG A 38 6.03 -16.22 2.58
N SER A 39 5.59 -15.62 3.70
CA SER A 39 5.52 -16.26 5.01
C SER A 39 4.34 -17.24 5.09
N ASN A 40 4.63 -18.49 5.45
CA ASN A 40 3.59 -19.49 5.72
C ASN A 40 2.69 -19.06 6.88
N GLU A 41 3.28 -18.52 7.95
CA GLU A 41 2.53 -18.03 9.12
C GLU A 41 1.50 -16.97 8.69
N THR A 42 1.92 -16.02 7.87
CA THR A 42 1.02 -14.97 7.35
C THR A 42 -0.10 -15.56 6.50
N ARG A 43 0.20 -16.58 5.67
CA ARG A 43 -0.82 -17.24 4.85
C ARG A 43 -1.86 -17.96 5.70
N GLU A 44 -1.44 -18.70 6.72
CA GLU A 44 -2.34 -19.40 7.62
C GLU A 44 -3.22 -18.42 8.42
N LYS A 45 -2.66 -17.32 8.93
CA LYS A 45 -3.43 -16.26 9.59
C LYS A 45 -4.45 -15.63 8.66
N ALA A 46 -4.03 -15.23 7.44
CA ALA A 46 -4.91 -14.65 6.46
C ALA A 46 -6.04 -15.60 6.03
N LYS A 47 -5.75 -16.89 5.93
CA LYS A 47 -6.74 -17.92 5.64
C LYS A 47 -7.75 -18.10 6.80
N ALA A 48 -7.28 -18.14 8.03
CA ALA A 48 -8.13 -18.24 9.21
C ALA A 48 -9.08 -17.02 9.35
N LEU A 49 -8.63 -15.85 8.92
CA LEU A 49 -9.41 -14.60 8.93
C LEU A 49 -10.33 -14.44 7.70
N GLY A 50 -10.26 -15.34 6.72
CA GLY A 50 -11.07 -15.26 5.51
C GLY A 50 -10.77 -14.01 4.64
N ILE A 51 -9.52 -13.52 4.69
CA ILE A 51 -9.14 -12.28 3.99
C ILE A 51 -9.27 -12.44 2.47
N CYS A 52 -8.86 -13.58 1.90
CA CYS A 52 -8.94 -13.87 0.48
C CYS A 52 -9.75 -15.15 0.25
N ASP A 53 -10.36 -15.26 -0.94
CA ASP A 53 -11.08 -16.45 -1.36
C ASP A 53 -10.09 -17.61 -1.63
N GLN A 54 -8.88 -17.25 -2.11
CA GLN A 54 -7.78 -18.18 -2.31
C GLN A 54 -6.44 -17.51 -1.96
N ILE A 55 -5.55 -18.26 -1.30
CA ILE A 55 -4.21 -17.80 -0.93
C ILE A 55 -3.17 -18.76 -1.51
N TYR A 56 -2.18 -18.19 -2.19
CA TYR A 56 -1.12 -18.92 -2.86
C TYR A 56 0.23 -18.78 -2.13
N ASP A 57 1.07 -19.78 -2.28
CA ASP A 57 2.46 -19.80 -1.85
C ASP A 57 3.44 -19.35 -2.95
N ASN A 58 2.93 -19.26 -4.20
CA ASN A 58 3.66 -18.79 -5.37
C ASN A 58 2.97 -17.52 -5.93
N PRO A 59 3.69 -16.38 -6.03
CA PRO A 59 3.09 -15.12 -6.47
C PRO A 59 2.60 -15.18 -7.93
N LYS A 60 3.20 -15.99 -8.78
CA LYS A 60 2.77 -16.19 -10.17
C LYS A 60 1.34 -16.73 -10.23
N ASN A 61 1.00 -17.67 -9.36
CA ASN A 61 -0.35 -18.26 -9.34
C ASN A 61 -1.38 -17.24 -8.85
N ALA A 62 -1.00 -16.36 -7.93
CA ALA A 62 -1.89 -15.32 -7.40
C ALA A 62 -2.28 -14.29 -8.46
N VAL A 63 -1.33 -13.87 -9.32
CA VAL A 63 -1.59 -12.82 -10.32
C VAL A 63 -2.24 -13.33 -11.59
N LYS A 64 -2.26 -14.64 -11.79
CA LYS A 64 -2.81 -15.26 -12.99
C LYS A 64 -4.30 -14.95 -13.14
N HIS A 65 -4.66 -14.39 -14.29
CA HIS A 65 -6.03 -13.96 -14.64
C HIS A 65 -6.59 -12.81 -13.77
N ALA A 66 -5.78 -12.16 -12.92
CA ALA A 66 -6.22 -10.99 -12.17
C ALA A 66 -6.37 -9.77 -13.09
N ASP A 67 -7.46 -9.01 -12.90
CA ASP A 67 -7.69 -7.74 -13.60
C ASP A 67 -6.94 -6.60 -12.92
N LEU A 68 -6.75 -6.73 -11.60
CA LEU A 68 -6.01 -5.79 -10.77
C LEU A 68 -5.03 -6.55 -9.88
N VAL A 69 -3.77 -6.14 -9.89
CA VAL A 69 -2.73 -6.62 -8.98
C VAL A 69 -2.29 -5.47 -8.10
N ILE A 70 -2.35 -5.65 -6.78
CA ILE A 70 -1.95 -4.65 -5.79
C ILE A 70 -0.73 -5.15 -5.03
N LEU A 71 0.40 -4.45 -5.18
CA LEU A 71 1.64 -4.74 -4.45
C LEU A 71 1.56 -4.14 -3.04
N CYS A 72 1.41 -5.00 -2.05
CA CYS A 72 1.34 -4.65 -0.63
C CYS A 72 2.59 -5.14 0.13
N VAL A 73 3.70 -5.33 -0.58
CA VAL A 73 5.01 -5.67 -0.03
C VAL A 73 5.82 -4.39 0.26
N PRO A 74 6.85 -4.44 1.11
CA PRO A 74 7.75 -3.31 1.32
C PRO A 74 8.36 -2.80 -0.01
N VAL A 75 8.55 -1.48 -0.13
CA VAL A 75 9.06 -0.83 -1.34
C VAL A 75 10.30 -1.54 -1.90
N GLY A 76 11.31 -1.82 -1.08
CA GLY A 76 12.55 -2.48 -1.52
C GLY A 76 12.39 -3.94 -1.98
N ALA A 77 11.18 -4.53 -1.90
CA ALA A 77 10.90 -5.87 -2.42
C ALA A 77 10.05 -5.84 -3.69
N MET A 78 9.54 -4.68 -4.10
CA MET A 78 8.57 -4.58 -5.20
C MET A 78 9.17 -4.99 -6.55
N SER A 79 10.38 -4.52 -6.87
CA SER A 79 11.02 -4.84 -8.15
C SER A 79 11.28 -6.33 -8.32
N ASP A 80 11.75 -7.01 -7.27
CA ASP A 80 12.00 -8.46 -7.33
C ASP A 80 10.70 -9.26 -7.49
N VAL A 81 9.64 -8.84 -6.80
CA VAL A 81 8.31 -9.44 -6.95
C VAL A 81 7.79 -9.22 -8.37
N VAL A 82 7.89 -8.00 -8.93
CA VAL A 82 7.40 -7.73 -10.29
C VAL A 82 8.19 -8.49 -11.34
N LYS A 83 9.52 -8.62 -11.20
CA LYS A 83 10.34 -9.49 -12.07
C LYS A 83 9.80 -10.93 -12.10
N GLU A 84 9.38 -11.43 -10.94
CA GLU A 84 8.87 -12.80 -10.82
C GLU A 84 7.50 -12.98 -11.47
N ILE A 85 6.57 -12.01 -11.29
CA ILE A 85 5.17 -12.14 -11.69
C ILE A 85 4.84 -11.60 -13.07
N SER A 86 5.68 -10.73 -13.66
CA SER A 86 5.36 -9.95 -14.85
C SER A 86 4.88 -10.81 -16.04
N SER A 87 5.50 -11.96 -16.26
CA SER A 87 5.16 -12.87 -17.37
C SER A 87 3.81 -13.58 -17.19
N GLU A 88 3.26 -13.61 -15.98
CA GLU A 88 2.00 -14.30 -15.66
C GLU A 88 0.83 -13.33 -15.52
N MET A 89 1.09 -12.03 -15.59
CA MET A 89 0.04 -11.02 -15.49
C MET A 89 -0.85 -11.04 -16.75
N LYS A 90 -2.13 -10.83 -16.53
CA LYS A 90 -3.12 -10.79 -17.60
C LYS A 90 -2.89 -9.57 -18.49
N ILE A 91 -2.89 -9.77 -19.82
CA ILE A 91 -2.90 -8.69 -20.80
C ILE A 91 -4.09 -7.76 -20.54
N GLY A 92 -3.83 -6.46 -20.50
CA GLY A 92 -4.83 -5.44 -20.20
C GLY A 92 -5.14 -5.27 -18.71
N SER A 93 -4.45 -5.99 -17.82
CA SER A 93 -4.59 -5.79 -16.37
C SER A 93 -3.97 -4.47 -15.91
N THR A 94 -4.30 -4.10 -14.67
CA THR A 94 -3.69 -2.97 -13.97
C THR A 94 -2.80 -3.49 -12.85
N LEU A 95 -1.58 -2.95 -12.75
CA LEU A 95 -0.69 -3.10 -11.61
C LEU A 95 -0.72 -1.80 -10.81
N THR A 96 -0.80 -1.90 -9.50
CA THR A 96 -0.69 -0.76 -8.58
C THR A 96 0.08 -1.16 -7.33
N ASP A 97 0.56 -0.19 -6.57
CA ASP A 97 1.22 -0.43 -5.29
C ASP A 97 0.60 0.44 -4.18
N VAL A 98 1.04 0.24 -2.96
CA VAL A 98 0.63 1.01 -1.78
C VAL A 98 1.83 1.63 -1.04
N GLY A 99 2.97 1.74 -1.70
CA GLY A 99 4.21 2.26 -1.11
C GLY A 99 4.17 3.75 -0.81
N SER A 100 4.99 4.18 0.12
CA SER A 100 5.03 5.58 0.60
C SER A 100 5.91 6.50 -0.27
N THR A 101 6.72 5.96 -1.19
CA THR A 101 7.53 6.72 -2.15
C THR A 101 7.14 6.34 -3.56
N LYS A 102 7.14 7.28 -4.50
CA LYS A 102 6.65 6.99 -5.86
C LYS A 102 7.77 6.97 -6.89
N ARG A 103 8.67 7.94 -6.90
CA ARG A 103 9.74 7.97 -7.91
C ARG A 103 10.61 6.71 -7.87
N ALA A 104 11.10 6.34 -6.68
CA ALA A 104 11.90 5.13 -6.52
C ALA A 104 11.15 3.85 -6.95
N VAL A 105 9.85 3.74 -6.60
CA VAL A 105 9.02 2.60 -7.00
C VAL A 105 8.87 2.55 -8.52
N ILE A 106 8.61 3.67 -9.17
CA ILE A 106 8.48 3.74 -10.63
C ILE A 106 9.77 3.30 -11.30
N ASP A 107 10.90 3.89 -10.91
CA ASP A 107 12.21 3.62 -11.52
C ASP A 107 12.63 2.14 -11.37
N GLU A 108 12.28 1.52 -10.24
CA GLU A 108 12.63 0.14 -9.96
C GLU A 108 11.65 -0.89 -10.54
N VAL A 109 10.38 -0.55 -10.70
CA VAL A 109 9.32 -1.47 -11.12
C VAL A 109 9.07 -1.42 -12.63
N MET A 110 8.99 -0.22 -13.22
CA MET A 110 8.66 -0.03 -14.65
C MET A 110 9.49 -0.87 -15.62
N PRO A 111 10.82 -1.07 -15.43
CA PRO A 111 11.62 -1.86 -16.36
C PRO A 111 11.16 -3.33 -16.52
N TYR A 112 10.35 -3.81 -15.59
CA TYR A 112 9.86 -5.21 -15.58
C TYR A 112 8.37 -5.33 -15.90
N VAL A 113 7.66 -4.22 -16.05
CA VAL A 113 6.24 -4.22 -16.41
C VAL A 113 6.10 -4.35 -17.93
N SER A 114 5.28 -5.30 -18.38
CA SER A 114 4.96 -5.44 -19.81
C SER A 114 4.18 -4.23 -20.34
N ASP A 115 4.41 -3.85 -21.59
CA ASP A 115 3.65 -2.80 -22.29
C ASP A 115 2.13 -3.04 -22.33
N GLU A 116 1.70 -4.28 -22.10
CA GLU A 116 0.29 -4.68 -22.08
C GLU A 116 -0.36 -4.52 -20.69
N VAL A 117 0.43 -4.22 -19.65
CA VAL A 117 -0.01 -3.99 -18.27
C VAL A 117 0.12 -2.51 -17.96
N LEU A 118 -0.93 -1.89 -17.45
CA LEU A 118 -0.86 -0.50 -17.00
C LEU A 118 -0.41 -0.43 -15.55
N PHE A 119 0.76 0.15 -15.32
CA PHE A 119 1.22 0.44 -13.96
C PHE A 119 0.73 1.81 -13.52
N ILE A 120 -0.06 1.85 -12.46
CA ILE A 120 -0.55 3.07 -11.80
C ILE A 120 -0.06 3.05 -10.36
N PRO A 121 1.04 3.71 -10.04
CA PRO A 121 1.54 3.76 -8.67
C PRO A 121 0.55 4.44 -7.75
N GLY A 122 0.39 3.92 -6.54
CA GLY A 122 -0.56 4.42 -5.56
C GLY A 122 0.06 4.56 -4.17
N HIS A 123 -0.49 5.47 -3.38
CA HIS A 123 -0.13 5.66 -1.98
C HIS A 123 -1.36 6.02 -1.15
N PRO A 124 -2.03 5.06 -0.52
CA PRO A 124 -3.03 5.37 0.50
C PRO A 124 -2.34 5.94 1.74
N ILE A 125 -2.73 7.17 2.11
CA ILE A 125 -2.21 7.86 3.31
C ILE A 125 -2.98 7.32 4.52
N ALA A 126 -2.78 6.05 4.81
CA ALA A 126 -3.48 5.32 5.86
C ALA A 126 -2.55 4.27 6.47
N GLY A 127 -2.73 4.00 7.74
CA GLY A 127 -1.97 3.01 8.49
C GLY A 127 -2.21 3.12 9.97
N THR A 128 -1.71 2.14 10.70
CA THR A 128 -1.70 2.12 12.17
C THR A 128 -0.33 1.64 12.64
N GLU A 129 -0.07 1.70 13.94
CA GLU A 129 1.14 1.15 14.55
C GLU A 129 1.16 -0.39 14.56
N GLN A 130 0.02 -1.02 14.27
CA GLN A 130 -0.11 -2.47 14.22
C GLN A 130 0.33 -3.02 12.88
N SER A 131 0.73 -4.28 12.85
CA SER A 131 1.16 -4.99 11.66
C SER A 131 0.53 -6.38 11.58
N GLY A 132 0.61 -7.00 10.39
CA GLY A 132 0.05 -8.32 10.16
C GLY A 132 -1.37 -8.31 9.58
N PRO A 133 -1.85 -9.47 9.14
CA PRO A 133 -3.18 -9.58 8.54
C PRO A 133 -4.31 -9.35 9.54
N GLU A 134 -4.12 -9.66 10.81
CA GLU A 134 -5.06 -9.47 11.92
C GLU A 134 -5.35 -8.01 12.26
N ALA A 135 -4.49 -7.09 11.84
CA ALA A 135 -4.65 -5.67 12.09
C ALA A 135 -5.55 -4.95 11.07
N GLY A 136 -5.97 -5.64 9.99
CA GLY A 136 -6.78 -5.06 8.92
C GLY A 136 -8.24 -4.82 9.32
N PHE A 137 -8.82 -3.72 8.83
CA PHE A 137 -10.24 -3.39 9.00
C PHE A 137 -10.75 -2.57 7.82
N ALA A 138 -12.06 -2.65 7.56
CA ALA A 138 -12.67 -2.10 6.35
C ALA A 138 -12.67 -0.57 6.28
N GLU A 139 -12.66 0.12 7.43
CA GLU A 139 -12.76 1.57 7.56
C GLU A 139 -11.40 2.28 7.50
N LEU A 140 -10.31 1.54 7.30
CA LEU A 140 -8.94 2.12 7.31
C LEU A 140 -8.81 3.30 6.34
N PHE A 141 -9.52 3.25 5.22
CA PHE A 141 -9.42 4.24 4.14
C PHE A 141 -10.51 5.33 4.20
N ASP A 142 -11.48 5.21 5.11
CA ASP A 142 -12.59 6.15 5.21
C ASP A 142 -12.06 7.57 5.50
N ASN A 143 -12.37 8.52 4.59
CA ASN A 143 -11.92 9.91 4.63
C ASN A 143 -10.38 10.08 4.62
N ARG A 144 -9.62 9.08 4.18
CA ARG A 144 -8.17 9.15 3.96
C ARG A 144 -7.87 9.46 2.51
N TRP A 145 -6.73 10.09 2.26
CA TRP A 145 -6.26 10.32 0.91
C TRP A 145 -5.64 9.05 0.31
N CYS A 146 -5.93 8.82 -0.96
CA CYS A 146 -5.20 7.89 -1.80
C CYS A 146 -4.64 8.65 -2.99
N LEU A 147 -3.32 8.76 -3.07
CA LEU A 147 -2.62 9.49 -4.13
C LEU A 147 -2.24 8.51 -5.22
N LEU A 148 -2.66 8.77 -6.46
CA LEU A 148 -2.28 8.00 -7.64
C LEU A 148 -1.33 8.82 -8.48
N THR A 149 -0.22 8.23 -8.93
CA THR A 149 0.82 8.92 -9.68
C THR A 149 1.10 8.23 -11.02
N PRO A 150 0.11 8.16 -11.93
CA PRO A 150 0.30 7.55 -13.23
C PRO A 150 1.26 8.34 -14.09
N GLU A 151 2.15 7.65 -14.82
CA GLU A 151 2.99 8.26 -15.85
C GLU A 151 2.58 7.77 -17.26
N ASN A 152 2.60 8.68 -18.22
CA ASN A 152 2.43 8.38 -19.65
C ASN A 152 1.18 7.56 -20.01
N VAL A 153 0.07 7.76 -19.29
CA VAL A 153 -1.21 7.05 -19.54
C VAL A 153 -1.76 7.47 -20.92
N LYS A 154 -1.92 6.49 -21.78
CA LYS A 154 -2.48 6.68 -23.12
C LYS A 154 -4.01 6.83 -23.05
N ASN A 155 -4.61 7.49 -24.05
CA ASN A 155 -6.06 7.74 -24.07
C ASN A 155 -6.92 6.46 -23.87
N HIS A 156 -6.52 5.35 -24.44
CA HIS A 156 -7.25 4.07 -24.29
C HIS A 156 -7.06 3.41 -22.92
N GLU A 157 -6.13 3.91 -22.12
CA GLU A 157 -5.84 3.43 -20.77
C GLU A 157 -6.55 4.24 -19.68
N LEU A 158 -7.08 5.43 -20.02
CA LEU A 158 -7.80 6.28 -19.08
C LEU A 158 -8.95 5.56 -18.37
N VAL A 159 -9.61 4.63 -19.06
CA VAL A 159 -10.67 3.80 -18.46
C VAL A 159 -10.13 2.97 -17.28
N ARG A 160 -8.89 2.46 -17.37
CA ARG A 160 -8.26 1.70 -16.29
C ARG A 160 -7.89 2.59 -15.10
N LEU A 161 -7.43 3.82 -15.37
CA LEU A 161 -7.16 4.80 -14.33
C LEU A 161 -8.45 5.19 -13.59
N GLU A 162 -9.52 5.51 -14.33
CA GLU A 162 -10.82 5.86 -13.72
C GLU A 162 -11.42 4.67 -12.94
N LYS A 163 -11.20 3.45 -13.41
CA LYS A 163 -11.62 2.23 -12.72
C LYS A 163 -10.90 2.07 -11.37
N LEU A 164 -9.59 2.32 -11.32
CA LEU A 164 -8.81 2.29 -10.07
C LEU A 164 -9.21 3.42 -9.12
N LYS A 165 -9.45 4.63 -9.63
CA LYS A 165 -9.99 5.76 -8.84
C LYS A 165 -11.33 5.41 -8.23
N THR A 166 -12.23 4.80 -9.02
CA THR A 166 -13.55 4.37 -8.55
C THR A 166 -13.43 3.33 -7.43
N LEU A 167 -12.50 2.37 -7.56
CA LEU A 167 -12.25 1.39 -6.50
C LEU A 167 -11.86 2.06 -5.18
N TRP A 168 -10.85 2.94 -5.19
CA TRP A 168 -10.40 3.61 -3.99
C TRP A 168 -11.48 4.51 -3.38
N SER A 169 -12.22 5.26 -4.22
CA SER A 169 -13.33 6.09 -3.74
C SER A 169 -14.45 5.25 -3.14
N SER A 170 -14.77 4.08 -3.72
CA SER A 170 -15.78 3.16 -3.19
C SER A 170 -15.34 2.49 -1.88
N MET A 171 -14.03 2.39 -1.63
CA MET A 171 -13.48 1.97 -0.34
C MET A 171 -13.48 3.09 0.72
N GLY A 172 -13.95 4.30 0.38
CA GLY A 172 -14.08 5.44 1.29
C GLY A 172 -12.95 6.47 1.20
N ALA A 173 -11.97 6.28 0.31
CA ALA A 173 -10.83 7.18 0.16
C ALA A 173 -11.16 8.43 -0.67
N ASN A 174 -10.51 9.55 -0.33
CA ASN A 174 -10.43 10.72 -1.19
C ASN A 174 -9.28 10.51 -2.19
N VAL A 175 -9.60 10.39 -3.48
CA VAL A 175 -8.60 10.07 -4.50
C VAL A 175 -8.13 11.32 -5.21
N GLU A 176 -6.80 11.51 -5.27
CA GLU A 176 -6.15 12.57 -6.03
C GLU A 176 -5.13 11.97 -7.00
N VAL A 177 -4.99 12.59 -8.17
CA VAL A 177 -4.00 12.21 -9.18
C VAL A 177 -2.97 13.33 -9.28
N MET A 178 -1.70 13.00 -9.14
CA MET A 178 -0.62 13.97 -9.18
C MET A 178 0.64 13.41 -9.84
N ASP A 179 1.57 14.29 -10.14
CA ASP A 179 2.90 13.94 -10.62
C ASP A 179 3.71 13.23 -9.52
N PRO A 180 4.49 12.17 -9.83
CA PRO A 180 5.24 11.42 -8.82
C PRO A 180 6.34 12.23 -8.12
N ASP A 181 7.00 13.15 -8.80
CA ASP A 181 8.02 14.01 -8.17
C ASP A 181 7.37 15.02 -7.23
N HIS A 182 6.21 15.56 -7.62
CA HIS A 182 5.40 16.41 -6.75
C HIS A 182 4.91 15.65 -5.51
N HIS A 183 4.44 14.41 -5.69
CA HIS A 183 4.06 13.54 -4.58
C HIS A 183 5.20 13.40 -3.58
N ASP A 184 6.39 12.99 -4.04
CA ASP A 184 7.52 12.71 -3.15
C ASP A 184 8.00 13.99 -2.43
N LEU A 185 7.98 15.15 -3.13
CA LEU A 185 8.28 16.43 -2.51
C LEU A 185 7.28 16.81 -1.39
N VAL A 186 5.99 16.70 -1.67
CA VAL A 186 4.93 17.03 -0.69
C VAL A 186 5.04 16.11 0.52
N LEU A 187 5.18 14.81 0.32
CA LEU A 187 5.27 13.83 1.41
C LEU A 187 6.58 13.96 2.20
N ALA A 188 7.69 14.31 1.55
CA ALA A 188 8.94 14.59 2.25
C ALA A 188 8.78 15.72 3.28
N VAL A 189 8.07 16.80 2.91
CA VAL A 189 7.87 17.97 3.77
C VAL A 189 6.78 17.75 4.82
N THR A 190 5.63 17.19 4.42
CA THR A 190 4.44 17.12 5.28
C THR A 190 4.37 15.89 6.17
N SER A 191 5.05 14.81 5.80
CA SER A 191 5.00 13.54 6.53
C SER A 191 6.38 13.08 7.00
N HIS A 192 7.35 12.91 6.09
CA HIS A 192 8.62 12.28 6.44
C HIS A 192 9.51 13.16 7.33
N ALA A 193 9.63 14.44 7.04
CA ALA A 193 10.44 15.36 7.85
C ALA A 193 9.90 15.51 9.28
N PRO A 194 8.59 15.70 9.53
CA PRO A 194 8.04 15.69 10.88
C PRO A 194 8.30 14.40 11.66
N HIS A 195 8.17 13.23 11.00
CA HIS A 195 8.48 11.95 11.64
C HIS A 195 9.96 11.83 12.02
N LEU A 196 10.87 12.25 11.12
CA LEU A 196 12.32 12.24 11.40
C LEU A 196 12.66 13.16 12.57
N ILE A 197 12.07 14.35 12.63
CA ILE A 197 12.27 15.30 13.73
C ILE A 197 11.75 14.71 15.04
N ALA A 198 10.54 14.15 15.06
CA ALA A 198 9.96 13.53 16.24
C ALA A 198 10.80 12.35 16.74
N TYR A 199 11.29 11.51 15.83
CA TYR A 199 12.19 10.39 16.17
C TYR A 199 13.50 10.88 16.76
N THR A 200 14.13 11.90 16.17
CA THR A 200 15.38 12.48 16.66
C THR A 200 15.21 13.08 18.05
N LEU A 201 14.10 13.80 18.30
CA LEU A 201 13.79 14.36 19.63
C LEU A 201 13.55 13.25 20.66
N SER A 202 12.91 12.15 20.28
CA SER A 202 12.74 11.00 21.16
C SER A 202 14.08 10.38 21.57
N LEU A 203 15.03 10.24 20.62
CA LEU A 203 16.38 9.72 20.93
C LEU A 203 17.15 10.59 21.89
N ILE A 204 17.00 11.93 21.85
CA ILE A 204 17.65 12.85 22.80
C ILE A 204 17.16 12.57 24.24
N HIS A 205 15.86 12.32 24.42
CA HIS A 205 15.30 12.00 25.73
C HIS A 205 15.75 10.63 26.27
N ILE A 206 16.08 9.70 25.41
CA ILE A 206 16.56 8.35 25.78
C ILE A 206 18.07 8.40 26.11
N SER A 207 18.87 9.14 25.33
CA SER A 207 20.32 9.22 25.48
C SER A 207 20.79 10.21 26.53
N GLU A 208 19.99 11.25 26.83
CA GLU A 208 20.27 12.24 27.87
C GLU A 208 19.08 12.40 28.84
N PRO A 209 18.88 11.45 29.77
CA PRO A 209 17.85 11.61 30.76
C PRO A 209 18.19 12.86 31.61
N THR A 210 17.34 13.87 31.59
CA THR A 210 17.47 15.09 32.36
C THR A 210 17.59 14.71 33.82
N ARG A 211 18.82 14.70 34.37
CA ARG A 211 19.03 14.70 35.78
C ARG A 211 18.43 16.00 36.30
N ARG A 212 17.32 15.92 37.05
CA ARG A 212 16.87 17.00 37.89
C ARG A 212 18.05 17.34 38.81
N ARG A 213 18.78 18.44 38.53
CA ARG A 213 19.62 19.08 39.52
C ARG A 213 18.66 19.65 40.53
N GLY A 214 18.52 18.95 41.65
CA GLY A 214 17.86 19.51 42.82
C GLY A 214 18.60 20.81 43.18
N ILE A 215 17.89 21.93 43.12
CA ILE A 215 18.36 23.20 43.72
C ILE A 215 18.35 22.94 45.23
N SER A 216 19.52 22.59 45.79
CA SER A 216 19.69 22.60 47.23
C SER A 216 19.71 24.05 47.66
N TYR A 217 18.62 24.50 48.24
CA TYR A 217 18.61 25.70 49.06
C TYR A 217 19.51 25.44 50.27
N TRP A 218 20.74 25.94 50.25
CA TRP A 218 21.49 26.19 51.46
C TRP A 218 20.97 27.50 52.03
N GLY A 219 20.19 27.34 53.10
CA GLY A 219 19.67 28.46 53.86
C GLY A 219 20.80 29.31 54.45
N LEU A 220 20.57 30.60 54.38
CA LEU A 220 21.22 31.64 55.22
C LEU A 220 20.95 31.36 56.67
N TRP A 221 22.04 31.27 57.53
CA TRP A 221 22.19 31.74 58.86
C TRP A 221 23.66 32.17 59.07
#